data_34a57cece805a3028b692d150370324b
#
_entry.id   34a57cece805a3028b692d150370324b
#
_cell.length_a   1.000
_cell.length_b   1.000
_cell.length_c   1.000
_cell.angle_alpha   90.00
_cell.angle_beta   90.00
_cell.angle_gamma   90.00
#
_symmetry.space_group_name_H-M   'P 1'
#
loop_
_entity.id
_entity.type
_entity.pdbx_description
1 polymer ?
#
loop_
_entity_poly.entity_id
_entity_poly.type
_entity_poly.pdbx_seq_one_letter_code
_entity_poly.pdbx_strand_id
1 'polypeptide(L)'
;MLNRRDFIRASLFGGVAAATLPSLLLQSYAQQAAIKTTTETVNSQVSLVTGSDRADMAFRTLQPFSREIAQAVGNKRIVLKPNFVSSSIQLSATHCDTMEGILEFFKSINKLDNVIIAESPADGPTIVAYDNYKFIPVAEKYKVSLVDLDETPIQLLYLIDEIDFRPKPVRVSSYLMDRNNYVVSVARMKTHDRIIATLSLKNIVVGAPIKDIGFVSGRNRPAGTRNDKPLVHGNGIRGINYNLFTSAYHLRPDLAFIDGYDGMQGNGPTGGTAVDSRVCLAGLDWLAVDRIGVELMGIDAATIGYMNFCADAGMGQFDINKIDVIGERVANHIKPYELPRTIERQLEWMTPLREPAAPPSSTPPQQPRANS
;
A
#
# COMPACT_ATOMS: atom_id res chain seq x y z
N MET A 1 17.66 -49.33 4.10
CA MET A 1 17.07 -49.16 2.74
C MET A 1 15.82 -50.00 2.66
N LEU A 2 14.67 -49.36 2.62
CA LEU A 2 13.37 -50.05 2.42
C LEU A 2 13.31 -50.54 0.97
N ASN A 3 13.00 -51.84 0.78
CA ASN A 3 12.93 -52.39 -0.56
C ASN A 3 11.54 -52.13 -1.22
N ARG A 4 11.46 -52.27 -2.53
CA ARG A 4 10.22 -52.00 -3.32
C ARG A 4 8.99 -52.78 -2.82
N ARG A 5 9.13 -53.93 -2.20
CA ARG A 5 8.01 -54.75 -1.70
C ARG A 5 7.40 -54.18 -0.41
N ASP A 6 8.22 -53.56 0.43
CA ASP A 6 7.76 -52.94 1.68
C ASP A 6 7.02 -51.65 1.43
N PHE A 7 7.41 -50.94 0.36
CA PHE A 7 6.69 -49.75 -0.09
C PHE A 7 5.29 -50.08 -0.64
N ILE A 8 5.14 -51.19 -1.40
CA ILE A 8 3.84 -51.59 -1.95
C ILE A 8 2.90 -52.14 -0.86
N ARG A 9 3.42 -52.78 0.18
CA ARG A 9 2.61 -53.24 1.32
C ARG A 9 2.12 -52.09 2.20
N ALA A 10 2.92 -51.04 2.40
CA ALA A 10 2.50 -49.84 3.10
C ALA A 10 1.39 -49.05 2.33
N SER A 11 1.39 -49.14 0.99
CA SER A 11 0.37 -48.48 0.14
C SER A 11 -0.99 -49.19 0.14
N LEU A 12 -1.05 -50.48 0.48
CA LEU A 12 -2.32 -51.23 0.52
C LEU A 12 -3.09 -51.09 1.84
N PHE A 13 -2.44 -50.72 2.93
CA PHE A 13 -3.11 -50.42 4.19
C PHE A 13 -3.50 -48.96 4.38
N GLY A 14 -3.01 -48.06 3.53
CA GLY A 14 -3.38 -46.62 3.50
C GLY A 14 -4.68 -46.31 2.77
N GLY A 15 -5.28 -47.31 2.08
CA GLY A 15 -6.40 -47.08 1.16
C GLY A 15 -7.76 -46.78 1.83
N VAL A 16 -7.91 -47.03 3.12
CA VAL A 16 -9.18 -46.78 3.85
C VAL A 16 -9.16 -45.40 4.54
N ALA A 17 -8.00 -44.84 4.83
CA ALA A 17 -7.89 -43.52 5.42
C ALA A 17 -7.94 -42.38 4.38
N ALA A 18 -7.68 -42.68 3.10
CA ALA A 18 -7.65 -41.67 2.02
C ALA A 18 -9.03 -41.28 1.49
N ALA A 19 -10.09 -42.07 1.79
CA ALA A 19 -11.45 -41.76 1.33
C ALA A 19 -12.21 -40.77 2.23
N THR A 20 -11.75 -40.55 3.48
CA THR A 20 -12.40 -39.61 4.43
C THR A 20 -11.70 -38.25 4.51
N LEU A 21 -10.44 -38.15 4.13
CA LEU A 21 -9.69 -36.89 4.13
C LEU A 21 -10.18 -35.85 3.11
N PRO A 22 -10.59 -36.22 1.88
CA PRO A 22 -11.15 -35.24 0.94
C PRO A 22 -12.44 -34.57 1.41
N SER A 23 -13.29 -35.30 2.16
CA SER A 23 -14.56 -34.76 2.65
C SER A 23 -14.37 -33.78 3.81
N LEU A 24 -13.41 -34.00 4.68
CA LEU A 24 -13.09 -33.09 5.79
C LEU A 24 -12.39 -31.82 5.27
N LEU A 25 -11.51 -31.92 4.28
CA LEU A 25 -10.89 -30.77 3.63
C LEU A 25 -11.92 -29.98 2.83
N LEU A 26 -12.80 -30.63 2.07
CA LEU A 26 -13.90 -29.98 1.37
C LEU A 26 -14.91 -29.32 2.33
N GLN A 27 -15.19 -29.94 3.48
CA GLN A 27 -16.02 -29.32 4.51
C GLN A 27 -15.34 -28.13 5.17
N SER A 28 -14.03 -28.15 5.41
CA SER A 28 -13.29 -27.01 5.93
C SER A 28 -13.21 -25.85 4.93
N TYR A 29 -13.03 -26.15 3.64
CA TYR A 29 -13.11 -25.14 2.58
C TYR A 29 -14.52 -24.59 2.38
N ALA A 30 -15.55 -25.42 2.44
CA ALA A 30 -16.94 -25.00 2.39
C ALA A 30 -17.34 -24.18 3.62
N GLN A 31 -16.82 -24.51 4.81
CA GLN A 31 -17.05 -23.76 6.03
C GLN A 31 -16.31 -22.43 6.05
N GLN A 32 -15.07 -22.35 5.50
CA GLN A 32 -14.36 -21.09 5.26
C GLN A 32 -15.03 -20.24 4.18
N ALA A 33 -15.60 -20.85 3.15
CA ALA A 33 -16.39 -20.14 2.14
C ALA A 33 -17.74 -19.67 2.70
N ALA A 34 -18.39 -20.45 3.59
CA ALA A 34 -19.65 -20.06 4.23
C ALA A 34 -19.49 -18.94 5.27
N ILE A 35 -18.31 -18.79 5.89
CA ILE A 35 -18.01 -17.66 6.78
C ILE A 35 -17.90 -16.33 6.00
N LYS A 36 -17.72 -16.38 4.67
CA LYS A 36 -17.72 -15.20 3.80
C LYS A 36 -19.09 -14.66 3.41
N THR A 37 -20.19 -15.32 3.77
CA THR A 37 -21.52 -14.99 3.23
C THR A 37 -22.50 -14.32 4.21
N THR A 38 -22.06 -13.88 5.38
CA THR A 38 -22.89 -13.06 6.29
C THR A 38 -22.10 -11.91 6.91
N THR A 39 -21.29 -11.20 6.14
CA THR A 39 -20.93 -9.84 6.51
C THR A 39 -22.02 -8.93 5.95
N GLU A 40 -22.89 -8.41 6.82
CA GLU A 40 -23.50 -7.11 6.57
C GLU A 40 -22.36 -6.24 6.03
N THR A 41 -22.56 -5.64 4.87
CA THR A 41 -21.58 -4.73 4.28
C THR A 41 -21.56 -3.50 5.16
N VAL A 42 -20.73 -3.54 6.22
CA VAL A 42 -20.45 -2.35 7.02
C VAL A 42 -19.80 -1.37 6.04
N ASN A 43 -20.45 -0.23 5.83
CA ASN A 43 -19.89 0.82 5.02
C ASN A 43 -18.57 1.28 5.65
N SER A 44 -17.53 1.40 4.83
CA SER A 44 -16.27 1.98 5.30
C SER A 44 -16.43 3.49 5.48
N GLN A 45 -15.81 4.05 6.51
CA GLN A 45 -15.88 5.47 6.81
C GLN A 45 -14.57 6.18 6.44
N VAL A 46 -14.69 7.35 5.81
CA VAL A 46 -13.58 8.23 5.47
C VAL A 46 -13.91 9.65 5.95
N SER A 47 -13.05 10.23 6.75
CA SER A 47 -13.15 11.65 7.12
C SER A 47 -12.53 12.51 6.02
N LEU A 48 -13.24 13.54 5.59
CA LEU A 48 -12.79 14.56 4.64
C LEU A 48 -12.93 15.93 5.29
N VAL A 49 -11.82 16.65 5.42
CA VAL A 49 -11.75 17.96 6.04
C VAL A 49 -11.06 18.95 5.11
N THR A 50 -11.55 20.19 5.12
CA THR A 50 -10.96 21.33 4.41
C THR A 50 -10.62 22.46 5.36
N GLY A 51 -9.78 23.39 4.91
CA GLY A 51 -9.39 24.54 5.72
C GLY A 51 -8.15 25.28 5.20
N SER A 52 -7.72 26.25 5.97
CA SER A 52 -6.54 27.08 5.68
C SER A 52 -5.36 26.81 6.63
N ASP A 53 -5.58 26.11 7.72
CA ASP A 53 -4.55 25.69 8.68
C ASP A 53 -4.33 24.17 8.54
N ARG A 54 -3.14 23.79 8.11
CA ARG A 54 -2.81 22.37 7.82
C ARG A 54 -2.78 21.52 9.08
N ALA A 55 -2.27 22.05 10.19
CA ALA A 55 -2.21 21.31 11.45
C ALA A 55 -3.61 21.10 12.04
N ASP A 56 -4.45 22.13 12.03
CA ASP A 56 -5.86 22.05 12.43
C ASP A 56 -6.63 21.03 11.56
N MET A 57 -6.45 21.10 10.24
CA MET A 57 -7.07 20.14 9.33
C MET A 57 -6.67 18.71 9.67
N ALA A 58 -5.37 18.45 9.87
CA ALA A 58 -4.87 17.13 10.20
C ALA A 58 -5.46 16.61 11.53
N PHE A 59 -5.54 17.44 12.54
CA PHE A 59 -6.16 17.11 13.82
C PHE A 59 -7.65 16.76 13.65
N ARG A 60 -8.43 17.64 13.01
CA ARG A 60 -9.88 17.45 12.81
C ARG A 60 -10.22 16.23 11.95
N THR A 61 -9.36 15.90 11.00
CA THR A 61 -9.57 14.74 10.12
C THR A 61 -9.53 13.42 10.90
N LEU A 62 -8.77 13.34 11.99
CA LEU A 62 -8.65 12.14 12.84
C LEU A 62 -9.72 12.07 13.95
N GLN A 63 -10.28 13.21 14.36
CA GLN A 63 -11.23 13.28 15.49
C GLN A 63 -12.40 12.30 15.41
N PRO A 64 -13.06 12.07 14.24
CA PRO A 64 -14.18 11.14 14.15
C PRO A 64 -13.83 9.71 14.57
N PHE A 65 -12.56 9.32 14.45
CA PHE A 65 -12.07 7.97 14.75
C PHE A 65 -11.35 7.85 16.11
N SER A 66 -11.46 8.85 16.98
CA SER A 66 -10.68 8.94 18.24
C SER A 66 -10.81 7.69 19.12
N ARG A 67 -12.02 7.14 19.24
CA ARG A 67 -12.30 5.96 20.06
C ARG A 67 -11.73 4.70 19.43
N GLU A 68 -11.99 4.51 18.15
CA GLU A 68 -11.56 3.34 17.37
C GLU A 68 -10.03 3.29 17.30
N ILE A 69 -9.38 4.42 17.04
CA ILE A 69 -7.91 4.53 17.02
C ILE A 69 -7.34 4.24 18.41
N ALA A 70 -7.87 4.83 19.47
CA ALA A 70 -7.38 4.61 20.84
C ALA A 70 -7.49 3.12 21.23
N GLN A 71 -8.57 2.46 20.84
CA GLN A 71 -8.81 1.03 21.07
C GLN A 71 -7.87 0.15 20.23
N ALA A 72 -7.70 0.43 18.95
CA ALA A 72 -6.85 -0.35 18.04
C ALA A 72 -5.36 -0.22 18.38
N VAL A 73 -4.93 0.97 18.82
CA VAL A 73 -3.58 1.24 19.35
C VAL A 73 -3.33 0.41 20.60
N GLY A 74 -4.27 0.43 21.57
CA GLY A 74 -4.04 -0.25 22.85
C GLY A 74 -2.70 0.17 23.49
N ASN A 75 -1.77 -0.80 23.61
CA ASN A 75 -0.40 -0.59 24.10
C ASN A 75 0.67 -0.73 23.00
N LYS A 76 0.25 -0.75 21.73
CA LYS A 76 1.20 -0.86 20.61
C LYS A 76 2.03 0.41 20.47
N ARG A 77 3.23 0.25 19.90
CA ARG A 77 4.00 1.39 19.39
C ARG A 77 3.27 1.96 18.17
N ILE A 78 3.16 3.27 18.10
CA ILE A 78 2.62 3.98 16.95
C ILE A 78 3.77 4.39 16.05
N VAL A 79 3.76 3.91 14.82
CA VAL A 79 4.74 4.24 13.79
C VAL A 79 4.09 5.21 12.80
N LEU A 80 4.36 6.51 12.96
CA LEU A 80 3.95 7.52 12.00
C LEU A 80 4.94 7.50 10.83
N LYS A 81 4.49 7.08 9.66
CA LYS A 81 5.32 7.07 8.46
C LYS A 81 4.94 8.21 7.53
N PRO A 82 5.71 9.32 7.51
CA PRO A 82 5.55 10.35 6.49
C PRO A 82 5.88 9.80 5.10
N ASN A 83 5.78 10.62 4.08
CA ASN A 83 6.17 10.29 2.72
C ASN A 83 7.34 11.16 2.30
N PHE A 84 8.56 10.60 2.25
CA PHE A 84 9.74 11.28 1.73
C PHE A 84 10.26 10.55 0.50
N VAL A 85 10.01 11.09 -0.70
CA VAL A 85 10.58 10.52 -1.94
C VAL A 85 11.99 11.06 -2.15
N SER A 86 12.18 12.35 -1.93
CA SER A 86 13.45 13.05 -1.99
C SER A 86 13.74 13.67 -0.63
N SER A 87 15.01 13.93 -0.33
CA SER A 87 15.41 14.66 0.87
C SER A 87 15.36 16.19 0.72
N SER A 88 15.01 16.74 -0.46
CA SER A 88 15.11 18.17 -0.75
C SER A 88 13.91 18.80 -1.46
N ILE A 89 12.90 18.00 -1.89
CA ILE A 89 11.74 18.51 -2.64
C ILE A 89 10.51 18.45 -1.73
N GLN A 90 10.18 19.58 -1.07
CA GLN A 90 9.06 19.65 -0.11
C GLN A 90 7.72 19.23 -0.70
N LEU A 91 7.44 19.57 -1.96
CA LEU A 91 6.18 19.21 -2.60
C LEU A 91 6.02 17.68 -2.75
N SER A 92 7.10 16.92 -2.76
CA SER A 92 7.08 15.45 -2.81
C SER A 92 6.94 14.79 -1.43
N ALA A 93 6.99 15.58 -0.35
CA ALA A 93 7.08 15.11 1.02
C ALA A 93 5.88 15.56 1.88
N THR A 94 5.54 14.78 2.89
CA THR A 94 4.61 15.18 3.96
C THR A 94 5.12 16.46 4.62
N HIS A 95 4.22 17.39 4.92
CA HIS A 95 4.58 18.65 5.59
C HIS A 95 4.66 18.46 7.11
N CYS A 96 5.58 19.20 7.75
CA CYS A 96 5.73 19.14 9.21
C CYS A 96 4.47 19.57 9.97
N ASP A 97 3.71 20.56 9.49
CA ASP A 97 2.46 21.00 10.13
C ASP A 97 1.40 19.88 10.12
N THR A 98 1.35 19.05 9.07
CA THR A 98 0.50 17.86 9.05
C THR A 98 0.89 16.91 10.17
N MET A 99 2.19 16.69 10.36
CA MET A 99 2.69 15.85 11.44
C MET A 99 2.39 16.45 12.81
N GLU A 100 2.51 17.76 12.97
CA GLU A 100 2.09 18.45 14.22
C GLU A 100 0.63 18.19 14.56
N GLY A 101 -0.30 18.37 13.62
CA GLY A 101 -1.72 18.11 13.84
C GLY A 101 -2.00 16.67 14.24
N ILE A 102 -1.30 15.70 13.63
CA ILE A 102 -1.41 14.28 13.98
C ILE A 102 -0.86 14.02 15.39
N LEU A 103 0.26 14.62 15.77
CA LEU A 103 0.82 14.46 17.10
C LEU A 103 -0.08 15.10 18.19
N GLU A 104 -0.67 16.27 17.94
CA GLU A 104 -1.68 16.87 18.84
C GLU A 104 -2.91 15.95 18.97
N PHE A 105 -3.33 15.28 17.89
CA PHE A 105 -4.40 14.30 17.96
C PHE A 105 -4.03 13.11 18.88
N PHE A 106 -2.86 12.47 18.68
CA PHE A 106 -2.44 11.36 19.54
C PHE A 106 -2.26 11.79 21.00
N LYS A 107 -1.81 13.02 21.25
CA LYS A 107 -1.76 13.62 22.58
C LYS A 107 -3.16 13.76 23.19
N SER A 108 -4.14 14.23 22.43
CA SER A 108 -5.53 14.43 22.90
C SER A 108 -6.22 13.14 23.34
N ILE A 109 -5.82 12.01 22.78
CA ILE A 109 -6.33 10.66 23.13
C ILE A 109 -5.39 9.88 24.07
N ASN A 110 -4.40 10.55 24.69
CA ASN A 110 -3.41 9.97 25.63
C ASN A 110 -2.61 8.78 25.02
N LYS A 111 -2.16 8.93 23.77
CA LYS A 111 -1.38 7.91 23.06
C LYS A 111 -0.03 8.41 22.52
N LEU A 112 0.41 9.59 22.94
CA LEU A 112 1.64 10.20 22.43
C LEU A 112 2.92 9.48 22.89
N ASP A 113 2.93 8.87 24.08
CA ASP A 113 4.13 8.32 24.72
C ASP A 113 4.79 7.19 23.92
N ASN A 114 4.02 6.47 23.09
CA ASN A 114 4.50 5.38 22.25
C ASN A 114 4.69 5.75 20.78
N VAL A 115 4.66 7.03 20.45
CA VAL A 115 4.79 7.50 19.07
C VAL A 115 6.25 7.60 18.66
N ILE A 116 6.56 7.07 17.48
CA ILE A 116 7.79 7.36 16.72
C ILE A 116 7.41 7.87 15.34
N ILE A 117 8.26 8.73 14.75
CA ILE A 117 8.21 9.12 13.35
C ILE A 117 9.31 8.36 12.63
N ALA A 118 8.95 7.52 11.66
CA ALA A 118 9.90 6.62 11.01
C ALA A 118 9.83 6.74 9.50
N GLU A 119 10.96 7.01 8.86
CA GLU A 119 11.07 7.17 7.40
C GLU A 119 12.45 6.72 6.89
N SER A 120 12.52 6.48 5.58
CA SER A 120 13.74 6.37 4.80
C SER A 120 13.45 6.91 3.38
N PRO A 121 14.00 8.07 2.98
CA PRO A 121 13.78 8.62 1.65
C PRO A 121 14.35 7.68 0.58
N ALA A 122 13.84 7.79 -0.65
CA ALA A 122 14.34 6.96 -1.75
C ALA A 122 15.80 7.26 -2.09
N ASP A 123 16.26 8.47 -1.80
CA ASP A 123 17.64 8.91 -1.99
C ASP A 123 18.10 9.86 -0.88
N GLY A 124 19.38 9.79 -0.54
CA GLY A 124 20.02 10.60 0.49
C GLY A 124 19.81 10.10 1.93
N PRO A 125 20.52 10.69 2.91
CA PRO A 125 20.41 10.34 4.32
C PRO A 125 19.07 10.79 4.91
N THR A 126 18.48 9.96 5.76
CA THR A 126 17.20 10.23 6.39
C THR A 126 17.23 11.46 7.31
N ILE A 127 18.33 11.65 8.05
CA ILE A 127 18.49 12.81 8.93
C ILE A 127 18.48 14.14 8.17
N VAL A 128 19.03 14.16 6.94
CA VAL A 128 19.01 15.35 6.07
C VAL A 128 17.57 15.67 5.63
N ALA A 129 16.76 14.65 5.35
CA ALA A 129 15.35 14.85 5.02
C ALA A 129 14.57 15.37 6.24
N TYR A 130 14.79 14.81 7.44
CA TYR A 130 14.16 15.30 8.66
C TYR A 130 14.48 16.76 8.95
N ASP A 131 15.74 17.21 8.72
CA ASP A 131 16.14 18.59 8.90
C ASP A 131 15.51 19.51 7.84
N ASN A 132 15.67 19.18 6.57
CA ASN A 132 15.16 19.98 5.45
C ASN A 132 13.65 20.19 5.53
N TYR A 133 12.89 19.17 5.97
CA TYR A 133 11.43 19.22 6.09
C TYR A 133 10.94 19.66 7.49
N LYS A 134 11.86 20.11 8.36
CA LYS A 134 11.54 20.67 9.70
C LYS A 134 10.86 19.67 10.65
N PHE A 135 11.18 18.38 10.52
CA PHE A 135 10.69 17.36 11.44
C PHE A 135 11.46 17.33 12.76
N ILE A 136 12.73 17.79 12.79
CA ILE A 136 13.55 17.82 14.01
C ILE A 136 12.88 18.70 15.11
N PRO A 137 12.56 19.99 14.86
CA PRO A 137 11.91 20.82 15.88
C PRO A 137 10.51 20.30 16.27
N VAL A 138 9.77 19.65 15.35
CA VAL A 138 8.49 19.02 15.69
C VAL A 138 8.70 17.84 16.66
N ALA A 139 9.67 16.98 16.38
CA ALA A 139 9.98 15.84 17.24
C ALA A 139 10.44 16.28 18.64
N GLU A 140 11.26 17.32 18.73
CA GLU A 140 11.69 17.92 19.99
C GLU A 140 10.52 18.49 20.79
N LYS A 141 9.62 19.26 20.16
CA LYS A 141 8.42 19.85 20.76
C LYS A 141 7.53 18.79 21.41
N TYR A 142 7.32 17.67 20.72
CA TYR A 142 6.43 16.59 21.19
C TYR A 142 7.16 15.46 21.94
N LYS A 143 8.48 15.53 22.06
CA LYS A 143 9.35 14.53 22.69
C LYS A 143 9.16 13.13 22.07
N VAL A 144 9.00 13.06 20.75
CA VAL A 144 8.91 11.82 19.99
C VAL A 144 10.22 11.53 19.28
N SER A 145 10.53 10.25 19.03
CA SER A 145 11.76 9.86 18.36
C SER A 145 11.61 9.93 16.84
N LEU A 146 12.65 10.41 16.16
CA LEU A 146 12.86 10.26 14.73
C LEU A 146 13.69 8.99 14.49
N VAL A 147 13.21 8.11 13.62
CA VAL A 147 13.83 6.81 13.33
C VAL A 147 14.17 6.72 11.85
N ASP A 148 15.40 6.31 11.55
CA ASP A 148 15.78 5.90 10.19
C ASP A 148 15.37 4.45 9.98
N LEU A 149 14.46 4.18 9.02
CA LEU A 149 14.01 2.82 8.71
C LEU A 149 15.14 1.95 8.13
N ASP A 150 16.20 2.56 7.59
CA ASP A 150 17.36 1.84 7.09
C ASP A 150 18.21 1.22 8.22
N GLU A 151 18.07 1.71 9.44
CA GLU A 151 18.78 1.22 10.65
C GLU A 151 17.95 0.22 11.47
N THR A 152 16.71 -0.07 11.05
CA THR A 152 15.83 -0.97 11.80
C THR A 152 16.10 -2.45 11.47
N PRO A 153 15.69 -3.40 12.35
CA PRO A 153 15.72 -4.80 12.01
C PRO A 153 14.96 -5.09 10.71
N ILE A 154 15.46 -6.03 9.92
CA ILE A 154 14.92 -6.35 8.59
C ILE A 154 14.13 -7.64 8.58
N GLN A 155 13.16 -7.69 7.66
CA GLN A 155 12.51 -8.91 7.19
C GLN A 155 12.67 -9.01 5.67
N LEU A 156 12.52 -10.21 5.12
CA LEU A 156 12.56 -10.41 3.68
C LEU A 156 11.13 -10.50 3.14
N LEU A 157 10.88 -9.73 2.10
CA LEU A 157 9.70 -9.84 1.25
C LEU A 157 10.15 -10.30 -0.12
N TYR A 158 9.39 -11.18 -0.77
CA TYR A 158 9.70 -11.64 -2.12
C TYR A 158 8.75 -10.98 -3.11
N LEU A 159 9.31 -10.19 -4.02
CA LEU A 159 8.58 -9.50 -5.07
C LEU A 159 8.92 -10.08 -6.43
N ILE A 160 8.03 -9.98 -7.38
CA ILE A 160 8.29 -10.47 -8.73
C ILE A 160 8.99 -9.40 -9.59
N ASP A 161 9.77 -9.89 -10.53
CA ASP A 161 10.30 -9.11 -11.64
C ASP A 161 9.47 -9.44 -12.89
N GLU A 162 8.89 -8.43 -13.54
CA GLU A 162 8.01 -8.61 -14.70
C GLU A 162 8.74 -9.23 -15.92
N ILE A 163 10.07 -9.07 -16.00
CA ILE A 163 10.86 -9.56 -17.13
C ILE A 163 10.97 -11.09 -17.09
N ASP A 164 11.24 -11.67 -15.91
CA ASP A 164 11.52 -13.10 -15.77
C ASP A 164 10.56 -13.84 -14.82
N PHE A 165 9.63 -13.12 -14.19
CA PHE A 165 8.68 -13.59 -13.16
C PHE A 165 9.35 -14.30 -11.97
N ARG A 166 10.64 -14.06 -11.75
CA ARG A 166 11.36 -14.66 -10.64
C ARG A 166 11.17 -13.85 -9.37
N PRO A 167 11.01 -14.51 -8.22
CA PRO A 167 10.98 -13.84 -6.94
C PRO A 167 12.33 -13.20 -6.62
N LYS A 168 12.32 -11.92 -6.31
CA LYS A 168 13.49 -11.15 -5.85
C LYS A 168 13.36 -10.89 -4.37
N PRO A 169 14.32 -11.27 -3.54
CA PRO A 169 14.31 -10.92 -2.12
C PRO A 169 14.55 -9.43 -1.94
N VAL A 170 13.66 -8.79 -1.19
CA VAL A 170 13.70 -7.36 -0.84
C VAL A 170 13.78 -7.24 0.67
N ARG A 171 14.79 -6.53 1.16
CA ARG A 171 14.91 -6.21 2.58
C ARG A 171 13.94 -5.09 2.92
N VAL A 172 13.10 -5.31 3.90
CA VAL A 172 12.13 -4.33 4.39
C VAL A 172 12.29 -4.11 5.88
N SER A 173 12.01 -2.90 6.35
CA SER A 173 12.00 -2.59 7.77
C SER A 173 10.94 -3.42 8.49
N SER A 174 11.33 -4.13 9.55
CA SER A 174 10.41 -4.91 10.36
C SER A 174 9.38 -4.03 11.07
N TYR A 175 9.67 -2.75 11.31
CA TYR A 175 8.75 -1.83 11.97
C TYR A 175 7.44 -1.63 11.22
N LEU A 176 7.44 -1.79 9.91
CA LEU A 176 6.23 -1.67 9.08
C LEU A 176 5.51 -3.00 8.84
N MET A 177 6.14 -4.14 9.18
CA MET A 177 5.54 -5.48 9.07
C MET A 177 5.07 -6.05 10.41
N ASP A 178 5.65 -5.61 11.53
CA ASP A 178 5.32 -6.12 12.85
C ASP A 178 3.94 -5.64 13.30
N ARG A 179 3.03 -6.57 13.51
CA ARG A 179 1.65 -6.30 13.96
C ARG A 179 1.54 -5.86 15.43
N ASN A 180 2.63 -5.89 16.19
CA ASN A 180 2.74 -5.23 17.49
C ASN A 180 2.92 -3.71 17.38
N ASN A 181 3.17 -3.21 16.19
CA ASN A 181 3.11 -1.79 15.87
C ASN A 181 1.73 -1.42 15.31
N TYR A 182 1.33 -0.18 15.53
CA TYR A 182 0.20 0.47 14.87
C TYR A 182 0.76 1.42 13.81
N VAL A 183 0.63 1.02 12.55
CA VAL A 183 1.26 1.72 11.43
C VAL A 183 0.31 2.75 10.84
N VAL A 184 0.73 4.01 10.86
CA VAL A 184 -0.01 5.14 10.28
C VAL A 184 0.71 5.62 9.02
N SER A 185 0.05 5.51 7.88
CA SER A 185 0.52 6.11 6.63
C SER A 185 0.15 7.57 6.59
N VAL A 186 1.11 8.49 6.55
CA VAL A 186 0.88 9.92 6.36
C VAL A 186 1.34 10.31 4.96
N ALA A 187 0.49 10.01 3.99
CA ALA A 187 0.83 10.13 2.57
C ALA A 187 0.62 11.57 2.06
N ARG A 188 1.44 11.99 1.08
CA ARG A 188 1.18 13.17 0.27
C ARG A 188 0.28 12.82 -0.91
N MET A 189 -0.76 13.60 -1.17
CA MET A 189 -1.60 13.45 -2.35
C MET A 189 -0.84 13.86 -3.61
N LYS A 190 -0.52 12.92 -4.50
CA LYS A 190 0.24 13.23 -5.72
C LYS A 190 0.09 12.20 -6.82
N THR A 191 0.26 12.66 -8.07
CA THR A 191 0.43 11.79 -9.23
C THR A 191 1.78 11.06 -9.21
N HIS A 192 1.93 10.05 -10.05
CA HIS A 192 3.13 9.24 -10.14
C HIS A 192 3.35 8.68 -11.54
N ASP A 193 4.59 8.73 -12.02
CA ASP A 193 5.01 8.33 -13.36
C ASP A 193 5.00 6.82 -13.66
N ARG A 194 4.61 5.97 -12.68
CA ARG A 194 4.56 4.50 -12.81
C ARG A 194 3.23 3.87 -12.46
N ILE A 195 2.43 4.49 -11.58
CA ILE A 195 1.18 3.92 -11.05
C ILE A 195 0.09 4.96 -10.86
N ILE A 196 0.13 6.02 -11.66
CA ILE A 196 -0.85 7.11 -11.74
C ILE A 196 -0.87 7.97 -10.47
N ALA A 197 -1.10 7.41 -9.29
CA ALA A 197 -1.17 8.14 -8.03
C ALA A 197 -0.32 7.52 -6.91
N THR A 198 0.19 8.38 -6.01
CA THR A 198 0.76 8.00 -4.73
C THR A 198 -0.23 8.37 -3.64
N LEU A 199 -0.65 7.37 -2.86
CA LEU A 199 -1.57 7.51 -1.74
C LEU A 199 -1.09 6.64 -0.57
N SER A 200 -1.99 6.21 0.34
CA SER A 200 -1.61 5.64 1.63
C SER A 200 -0.88 4.28 1.52
N LEU A 201 -1.42 3.33 0.74
CA LEU A 201 -0.78 2.01 0.59
C LEU A 201 0.60 2.13 -0.02
N LYS A 202 0.71 2.86 -1.14
CA LYS A 202 1.99 3.02 -1.83
C LYS A 202 3.04 3.67 -0.96
N ASN A 203 2.66 4.63 -0.10
CA ASN A 203 3.58 5.25 0.85
C ASN A 203 4.22 4.20 1.77
N ILE A 204 3.45 3.23 2.26
CA ILE A 204 3.99 2.15 3.10
C ILE A 204 4.81 1.17 2.28
N VAL A 205 4.25 0.62 1.20
CA VAL A 205 4.88 -0.48 0.45
C VAL A 205 6.19 -0.06 -0.22
N VAL A 206 6.25 1.13 -0.83
CA VAL A 206 7.49 1.62 -1.48
C VAL A 206 8.44 2.25 -0.47
N GLY A 207 7.92 2.68 0.68
CA GLY A 207 8.73 3.22 1.78
C GLY A 207 9.41 2.16 2.64
N ALA A 208 8.80 0.95 2.75
CA ALA A 208 9.29 -0.12 3.61
C ALA A 208 10.65 -0.73 3.21
N PRO A 209 10.97 -0.93 1.91
CA PRO A 209 12.31 -1.41 1.54
C PRO A 209 13.40 -0.45 2.00
N ILE A 210 14.51 -1.04 2.43
CA ILE A 210 15.66 -0.30 2.95
C ILE A 210 16.77 -0.12 1.92
N LYS A 211 17.64 0.84 2.19
CA LYS A 211 18.94 1.00 1.54
C LYS A 211 20.06 0.85 2.57
N ASP A 212 21.25 0.54 2.10
CA ASP A 212 22.42 0.48 2.97
C ASP A 212 22.79 1.88 3.48
N ILE A 213 23.24 1.95 4.73
CA ILE A 213 23.68 3.20 5.34
C ILE A 213 24.79 3.82 4.50
N GLY A 214 24.66 5.12 4.24
CA GLY A 214 25.57 5.85 3.36
C GLY A 214 25.31 5.67 1.86
N PHE A 215 24.26 4.94 1.47
CA PHE A 215 23.87 4.87 0.06
C PHE A 215 23.51 6.25 -0.49
N VAL A 216 24.08 6.57 -1.63
CA VAL A 216 23.69 7.71 -2.48
C VAL A 216 23.56 7.21 -3.92
N SER A 217 22.58 7.75 -4.67
CA SER A 217 22.36 7.34 -6.06
C SER A 217 23.37 8.02 -7.01
N GLY A 218 23.47 7.49 -8.24
CA GLY A 218 24.27 8.07 -9.31
C GLY A 218 25.77 7.74 -9.23
N ARG A 219 26.61 8.62 -9.81
CA ARG A 219 28.04 8.37 -10.00
C ARG A 219 28.84 8.27 -8.70
N ASN A 220 28.33 8.88 -7.63
CA ASN A 220 29.00 8.91 -6.32
C ASN A 220 28.55 7.76 -5.40
N ARG A 221 27.87 6.75 -5.94
CA ARG A 221 27.42 5.59 -5.18
C ARG A 221 28.64 4.85 -4.59
N PRO A 222 28.70 4.67 -3.26
CA PRO A 222 29.78 3.89 -2.65
C PRO A 222 29.72 2.42 -3.14
N ALA A 223 30.89 1.86 -3.45
CA ALA A 223 30.99 0.49 -3.94
C ALA A 223 30.38 -0.50 -2.92
N GLY A 224 29.63 -1.46 -3.43
CA GLY A 224 28.99 -2.50 -2.60
C GLY A 224 27.67 -2.08 -1.93
N THR A 225 27.31 -0.79 -1.90
CA THR A 225 26.05 -0.36 -1.30
C THR A 225 24.85 -0.70 -2.19
N ARG A 226 23.72 -1.01 -1.55
CA ARG A 226 22.49 -1.49 -2.20
C ARG A 226 21.27 -0.68 -1.73
N ASN A 227 20.33 -0.45 -2.64
CA ASN A 227 19.04 0.14 -2.36
C ASN A 227 17.95 -0.81 -2.90
N ASP A 228 17.10 -1.31 -2.03
CA ASP A 228 16.06 -2.28 -2.41
C ASP A 228 14.74 -1.60 -2.84
N LYS A 229 14.57 -0.29 -2.58
CA LYS A 229 13.32 0.44 -2.94
C LYS A 229 12.94 0.33 -4.42
N PRO A 230 13.87 0.40 -5.40
CA PRO A 230 13.52 0.23 -6.81
C PRO A 230 12.97 -1.16 -7.16
N LEU A 231 13.28 -2.21 -6.38
CA LEU A 231 12.81 -3.57 -6.65
C LEU A 231 11.27 -3.69 -6.58
N VAL A 232 10.61 -2.83 -5.81
CA VAL A 232 9.13 -2.78 -5.76
C VAL A 232 8.53 -2.49 -7.13
N HIS A 233 9.24 -1.76 -7.99
CA HIS A 233 8.76 -1.43 -9.33
C HIS A 233 8.71 -2.65 -10.27
N GLY A 234 9.32 -3.79 -9.90
CA GLY A 234 9.22 -5.06 -10.64
C GLY A 234 9.62 -4.97 -12.11
N ASN A 235 10.45 -3.98 -12.49
CA ASN A 235 10.91 -3.68 -13.85
C ASN A 235 9.80 -3.43 -14.90
N GLY A 236 8.54 -3.21 -14.48
CA GLY A 236 7.44 -2.96 -15.41
C GLY A 236 6.17 -2.42 -14.73
N ILE A 237 5.19 -2.09 -15.57
CA ILE A 237 3.90 -1.54 -15.11
C ILE A 237 3.02 -2.61 -14.46
N ARG A 238 3.02 -3.82 -14.98
CA ARG A 238 2.31 -4.96 -14.37
C ARG A 238 3.01 -5.40 -13.10
N GLY A 239 4.35 -5.46 -13.13
CA GLY A 239 5.18 -5.82 -11.99
C GLY A 239 4.95 -4.93 -10.79
N ILE A 240 4.94 -3.60 -10.96
CA ILE A 240 4.70 -2.68 -9.84
C ILE A 240 3.28 -2.81 -9.28
N ASN A 241 2.25 -2.92 -10.12
CA ASN A 241 0.87 -3.09 -9.66
C ASN A 241 0.70 -4.41 -8.88
N TYR A 242 1.28 -5.50 -9.40
CA TYR A 242 1.24 -6.80 -8.73
C TYR A 242 2.02 -6.81 -7.42
N ASN A 243 3.21 -6.20 -7.40
CA ASN A 243 4.04 -6.12 -6.19
C ASN A 243 3.39 -5.26 -5.09
N LEU A 244 2.72 -4.16 -5.45
CA LEU A 244 1.94 -3.37 -4.49
C LEU A 244 0.79 -4.20 -3.90
N PHE A 245 0.04 -4.91 -4.73
CA PHE A 245 -1.04 -5.78 -4.30
C PHE A 245 -0.57 -6.89 -3.36
N THR A 246 0.45 -7.66 -3.78
CA THR A 246 0.94 -8.78 -2.95
C THR A 246 1.59 -8.30 -1.65
N SER A 247 2.26 -7.15 -1.68
CA SER A 247 2.82 -6.54 -0.48
C SER A 247 1.76 -6.08 0.52
N ALA A 248 0.57 -5.70 0.06
CA ALA A 248 -0.52 -5.23 0.93
C ALA A 248 -0.97 -6.27 1.97
N TYR A 249 -0.73 -7.57 1.73
CA TYR A 249 -0.99 -8.61 2.72
C TYR A 249 -0.14 -8.45 3.99
N HIS A 250 1.05 -7.85 3.86
CA HIS A 250 2.03 -7.70 4.93
C HIS A 250 2.28 -6.24 5.32
N LEU A 251 2.25 -5.34 4.36
CA LEU A 251 2.65 -3.93 4.45
C LEU A 251 1.47 -2.97 4.24
N ARG A 252 0.35 -3.18 4.92
CA ARG A 252 -0.77 -2.25 4.90
C ARG A 252 -0.79 -1.38 6.16
N PRO A 253 -1.20 -0.11 6.08
CA PRO A 253 -1.38 0.72 7.26
C PRO A 253 -2.61 0.28 8.06
N ASP A 254 -2.56 0.51 9.39
CA ASP A 254 -3.72 0.38 10.29
C ASP A 254 -4.58 1.65 10.26
N LEU A 255 -3.97 2.80 9.93
CA LEU A 255 -4.63 4.08 9.73
C LEU A 255 -4.03 4.77 8.50
N ALA A 256 -4.87 5.11 7.55
CA ALA A 256 -4.50 5.91 6.38
C ALA A 256 -4.80 7.38 6.63
N PHE A 257 -3.83 8.24 6.35
CA PHE A 257 -3.96 9.69 6.29
C PHE A 257 -3.37 10.21 4.98
N ILE A 258 -4.08 11.08 4.29
CA ILE A 258 -3.62 11.74 3.06
C ILE A 258 -3.62 13.25 3.26
N ASP A 259 -2.43 13.84 3.17
CA ASP A 259 -2.22 15.29 3.10
C ASP A 259 -2.38 15.76 1.65
N GLY A 260 -3.52 16.33 1.35
CA GLY A 260 -3.87 16.96 0.07
C GLY A 260 -3.99 18.48 0.20
N TYR A 261 -3.37 19.12 1.20
CA TYR A 261 -3.39 20.57 1.34
C TYR A 261 -2.78 21.24 0.10
N ASP A 262 -1.54 20.90 -0.25
CA ASP A 262 -0.94 21.15 -1.54
C ASP A 262 -0.67 19.80 -2.21
N GLY A 263 -1.47 19.39 -3.18
CA GLY A 263 -1.20 18.18 -3.95
C GLY A 263 -0.12 18.39 -5.00
N MET A 264 0.38 17.31 -5.59
CA MET A 264 1.27 17.36 -6.75
C MET A 264 0.63 16.70 -7.96
N GLN A 265 0.56 17.41 -9.07
CA GLN A 265 0.06 16.89 -10.36
C GLN A 265 1.17 16.74 -11.40
N GLY A 266 0.88 16.11 -12.54
CA GLY A 266 1.80 15.94 -13.67
C GLY A 266 2.83 14.85 -13.42
N ASN A 267 4.10 15.10 -13.68
CA ASN A 267 5.17 14.10 -13.66
C ASN A 267 5.69 13.82 -12.23
N GLY A 268 4.78 13.52 -11.29
CA GLY A 268 5.20 13.02 -9.97
C GLY A 268 6.04 11.72 -10.07
N PRO A 269 6.77 11.33 -9.02
CA PRO A 269 6.62 11.79 -7.63
C PRO A 269 7.45 13.00 -7.24
N THR A 270 8.30 13.55 -8.13
CA THR A 270 9.22 14.65 -7.81
C THR A 270 9.20 15.79 -8.83
N GLY A 271 8.77 15.52 -10.07
CA GLY A 271 8.79 16.47 -11.19
C GLY A 271 7.45 17.11 -11.51
N GLY A 272 6.50 17.11 -10.59
CA GLY A 272 5.17 17.68 -10.78
C GLY A 272 5.07 19.14 -10.31
N THR A 273 3.86 19.71 -10.44
CA THR A 273 3.49 21.07 -10.01
C THR A 273 2.47 21.03 -8.89
N ALA A 274 2.39 22.08 -8.09
CA ALA A 274 1.47 22.14 -6.96
C ALA A 274 0.02 22.32 -7.39
N VAL A 275 -0.91 21.68 -6.68
CA VAL A 275 -2.36 21.91 -6.75
C VAL A 275 -2.84 22.32 -5.36
N ASP A 276 -3.41 23.50 -5.23
CA ASP A 276 -3.99 24.01 -4.01
C ASP A 276 -5.34 23.31 -3.73
N SER A 277 -5.28 22.06 -3.22
CA SER A 277 -6.49 21.24 -3.04
C SER A 277 -7.17 21.47 -1.69
N ARG A 278 -6.43 21.85 -0.66
CA ARG A 278 -6.94 22.19 0.67
C ARG A 278 -7.79 21.10 1.31
N VAL A 279 -7.42 19.82 1.11
CA VAL A 279 -8.14 18.67 1.66
C VAL A 279 -7.21 17.80 2.52
N CYS A 280 -7.77 17.20 3.57
CA CYS A 280 -7.16 16.09 4.30
C CYS A 280 -8.17 14.94 4.40
N LEU A 281 -7.68 13.72 4.31
CA LEU A 281 -8.46 12.48 4.36
C LEU A 281 -7.88 11.54 5.41
N ALA A 282 -8.73 10.83 6.16
CA ALA A 282 -8.29 9.72 6.99
C ALA A 282 -9.37 8.65 7.15
N GLY A 283 -8.95 7.43 7.48
CA GLY A 283 -9.82 6.33 7.79
C GLY A 283 -9.05 5.05 8.13
N LEU A 284 -9.76 4.10 8.74
CA LEU A 284 -9.21 2.81 9.15
C LEU A 284 -9.18 1.79 8.00
N ASP A 285 -10.00 2.01 6.98
CA ASP A 285 -9.96 1.28 5.71
C ASP A 285 -9.10 2.07 4.71
N TRP A 286 -7.84 1.68 4.57
CA TRP A 286 -6.89 2.37 3.71
C TRP A 286 -7.32 2.40 2.23
N LEU A 287 -8.02 1.33 1.75
CA LEU A 287 -8.46 1.27 0.35
C LEU A 287 -9.60 2.25 0.09
N ALA A 288 -10.52 2.40 1.06
CA ALA A 288 -11.57 3.41 1.00
C ALA A 288 -10.99 4.83 1.01
N VAL A 289 -9.98 5.10 1.86
CA VAL A 289 -9.28 6.40 1.89
C VAL A 289 -8.58 6.69 0.56
N ASP A 290 -7.84 5.72 0.02
CA ASP A 290 -7.17 5.84 -1.27
C ASP A 290 -8.20 6.03 -2.41
N ARG A 291 -9.36 5.34 -2.35
CA ARG A 291 -10.46 5.48 -3.33
C ARG A 291 -11.04 6.89 -3.35
N ILE A 292 -11.30 7.48 -2.17
CA ILE A 292 -11.77 8.88 -2.08
C ILE A 292 -10.66 9.85 -2.51
N GLY A 293 -9.40 9.57 -2.17
CA GLY A 293 -8.26 10.37 -2.61
C GLY A 293 -8.16 10.46 -4.14
N VAL A 294 -8.32 9.34 -4.83
CA VAL A 294 -8.34 9.27 -6.30
C VAL A 294 -9.51 10.05 -6.89
N GLU A 295 -10.71 9.95 -6.29
CA GLU A 295 -11.89 10.70 -6.70
C GLU A 295 -11.66 12.22 -6.62
N LEU A 296 -11.08 12.70 -5.51
CA LEU A 296 -10.75 14.12 -5.33
C LEU A 296 -9.72 14.63 -6.33
N MET A 297 -8.84 13.75 -6.82
CA MET A 297 -7.90 14.07 -7.89
C MET A 297 -8.55 14.07 -9.30
N GLY A 298 -9.82 13.69 -9.41
CA GLY A 298 -10.52 13.56 -10.69
C GLY A 298 -9.96 12.43 -11.57
N ILE A 299 -9.38 11.40 -10.95
CA ILE A 299 -8.79 10.25 -11.64
C ILE A 299 -9.77 9.07 -11.59
N ASP A 300 -9.94 8.37 -12.71
CA ASP A 300 -10.71 7.14 -12.74
C ASP A 300 -9.99 6.02 -11.98
N ALA A 301 -10.54 5.60 -10.85
CA ALA A 301 -9.98 4.56 -10.01
C ALA A 301 -9.85 3.21 -10.71
N ALA A 302 -10.68 2.93 -11.75
CA ALA A 302 -10.57 1.71 -12.54
C ALA A 302 -9.24 1.63 -13.31
N THR A 303 -8.53 2.74 -13.49
CA THR A 303 -7.23 2.79 -14.16
C THR A 303 -6.04 2.40 -13.26
N ILE A 304 -6.22 2.30 -11.94
CA ILE A 304 -5.14 2.03 -10.98
C ILE A 304 -5.12 0.55 -10.61
N GLY A 305 -4.21 -0.21 -11.23
CA GLY A 305 -4.21 -1.68 -11.17
C GLY A 305 -4.15 -2.26 -9.77
N TYR A 306 -3.21 -1.82 -8.93
CA TYR A 306 -3.07 -2.39 -7.58
C TYR A 306 -4.31 -2.18 -6.70
N MET A 307 -5.02 -1.06 -6.86
CA MET A 307 -6.24 -0.80 -6.09
C MET A 307 -7.36 -1.76 -6.50
N ASN A 308 -7.51 -2.00 -7.82
CA ASN A 308 -8.47 -2.98 -8.33
C ASN A 308 -8.14 -4.41 -7.86
N PHE A 309 -6.87 -4.82 -7.91
CA PHE A 309 -6.45 -6.14 -7.40
C PHE A 309 -6.71 -6.30 -5.90
N CYS A 310 -6.47 -5.25 -5.10
CA CYS A 310 -6.78 -5.25 -3.68
C CYS A 310 -8.29 -5.31 -3.42
N ALA A 311 -9.10 -4.62 -4.22
CA ALA A 311 -10.56 -4.66 -4.15
C ALA A 311 -11.10 -6.06 -4.47
N ASP A 312 -10.64 -6.67 -5.56
CA ASP A 312 -11.00 -8.03 -5.96
C ASP A 312 -10.64 -9.07 -4.90
N ALA A 313 -9.56 -8.84 -4.16
CA ALA A 313 -9.13 -9.67 -3.05
C ALA A 313 -9.83 -9.37 -1.71
N GLY A 314 -10.74 -8.38 -1.68
CA GLY A 314 -11.50 -8.00 -0.47
C GLY A 314 -10.64 -7.37 0.62
N MET A 315 -9.60 -6.59 0.25
CA MET A 315 -8.67 -5.96 1.19
C MET A 315 -9.18 -4.63 1.77
N GLY A 316 -10.34 -4.15 1.34
CA GLY A 316 -11.00 -2.92 1.77
C GLY A 316 -12.15 -2.55 0.84
N GLN A 317 -12.84 -1.45 1.14
CA GLN A 317 -13.97 -0.97 0.36
C GLN A 317 -13.51 -0.11 -0.82
N PHE A 318 -13.93 -0.49 -2.03
CA PHE A 318 -13.60 0.23 -3.25
C PHE A 318 -14.84 0.81 -3.96
N ASP A 319 -16.03 0.26 -3.67
CA ASP A 319 -17.29 0.81 -4.20
C ASP A 319 -17.61 2.13 -3.48
N ILE A 320 -17.54 3.24 -4.22
CA ILE A 320 -17.74 4.59 -3.67
C ILE A 320 -19.11 4.76 -3.01
N ASN A 321 -20.13 4.02 -3.46
CA ASN A 321 -21.49 4.07 -2.89
C ASN A 321 -21.58 3.38 -1.52
N LYS A 322 -20.54 2.66 -1.10
CA LYS A 322 -20.42 1.98 0.19
C LYS A 322 -19.35 2.61 1.08
N ILE A 323 -18.94 3.84 0.76
CA ILE A 323 -18.02 4.63 1.56
C ILE A 323 -18.77 5.83 2.11
N ASP A 324 -18.97 5.84 3.43
CA ASP A 324 -19.58 6.97 4.13
C ASP A 324 -18.52 8.05 4.38
N VAL A 325 -18.68 9.22 3.78
CA VAL A 325 -17.75 10.33 3.96
C VAL A 325 -18.26 11.26 5.07
N ILE A 326 -17.45 11.37 6.12
CA ILE A 326 -17.71 12.23 7.29
C ILE A 326 -17.07 13.60 7.03
N GLY A 327 -17.85 14.66 7.17
CA GLY A 327 -17.40 16.04 6.99
C GLY A 327 -17.83 16.62 5.65
N GLU A 328 -16.89 16.96 4.79
CA GLU A 328 -17.16 17.64 3.52
C GLU A 328 -17.72 16.70 2.45
N ARG A 329 -18.44 17.25 1.50
CA ARG A 329 -18.93 16.51 0.32
C ARG A 329 -17.83 16.39 -0.73
N VAL A 330 -17.47 15.18 -1.13
CA VAL A 330 -16.42 14.90 -2.12
C VAL A 330 -16.61 15.73 -3.40
N ALA A 331 -17.84 15.77 -3.93
CA ALA A 331 -18.17 16.47 -5.18
C ALA A 331 -17.82 17.98 -5.19
N ASN A 332 -17.75 18.61 -4.00
CA ASN A 332 -17.42 20.03 -3.88
C ASN A 332 -15.91 20.32 -3.97
N HIS A 333 -15.08 19.26 -3.85
CA HIS A 333 -13.63 19.38 -3.69
C HIS A 333 -12.85 18.62 -4.75
N ILE A 334 -13.51 18.06 -5.76
CA ILE A 334 -12.85 17.42 -6.90
C ILE A 334 -12.08 18.49 -7.68
N LYS A 335 -10.75 18.27 -7.76
CA LYS A 335 -9.87 19.06 -8.63
C LYS A 335 -9.18 18.10 -9.59
N PRO A 336 -9.49 18.10 -10.88
CA PRO A 336 -8.82 17.24 -11.85
C PRO A 336 -7.32 17.52 -11.89
N TYR A 337 -6.52 16.52 -11.54
CA TYR A 337 -5.06 16.61 -11.60
C TYR A 337 -4.57 16.31 -13.01
N GLU A 338 -3.58 17.07 -13.45
CA GLU A 338 -2.84 16.77 -14.67
C GLU A 338 -2.14 15.41 -14.50
N LEU A 339 -2.39 14.50 -15.46
CA LEU A 339 -1.80 13.16 -15.43
C LEU A 339 -0.34 13.19 -15.89
N PRO A 340 0.51 12.21 -15.46
CA PRO A 340 1.88 12.13 -15.93
C PRO A 340 1.96 11.82 -17.43
N ARG A 341 3.02 12.28 -18.10
CA ARG A 341 3.26 12.03 -19.53
C ARG A 341 3.32 10.55 -19.91
N THR A 342 3.53 9.68 -18.93
CA THR A 342 3.62 8.23 -19.07
C THR A 342 2.27 7.52 -18.94
N ILE A 343 1.16 8.26 -18.91
CA ILE A 343 -0.17 7.69 -18.61
C ILE A 343 -0.55 6.55 -19.55
N GLU A 344 -0.37 6.70 -20.85
CA GLU A 344 -0.69 5.64 -21.84
C GLU A 344 0.03 4.34 -21.52
N ARG A 345 1.32 4.42 -21.21
CA ARG A 345 2.11 3.25 -20.80
C ARG A 345 1.60 2.66 -19.49
N GLN A 346 1.19 3.52 -18.55
CA GLN A 346 0.69 3.05 -17.25
C GLN A 346 -0.62 2.27 -17.36
N LEU A 347 -1.42 2.49 -18.40
CA LEU A 347 -2.64 1.76 -18.68
C LEU A 347 -2.42 0.38 -19.32
N GLU A 348 -1.20 0.05 -19.74
CA GLU A 348 -0.86 -1.25 -20.35
C GLU A 348 -1.15 -2.45 -19.45
N TRP A 349 -1.24 -2.25 -18.12
CA TRP A 349 -1.62 -3.33 -17.21
C TRP A 349 -3.02 -3.89 -17.49
N MET A 350 -3.91 -3.08 -18.06
CA MET A 350 -5.28 -3.45 -18.42
C MET A 350 -5.34 -4.32 -19.67
N THR A 351 -4.27 -4.34 -20.47
CA THR A 351 -4.21 -5.12 -21.72
C THR A 351 -3.75 -6.55 -21.41
N PRO A 352 -4.47 -7.59 -21.88
CA PRO A 352 -4.02 -8.97 -21.71
C PRO A 352 -2.62 -9.19 -22.33
N LEU A 353 -1.79 -10.01 -21.68
CA LEU A 353 -0.46 -10.36 -22.20
C LEU A 353 -0.53 -11.21 -23.49
N ARG A 354 -1.62 -11.95 -23.65
CA ARG A 354 -1.95 -12.72 -24.85
C ARG A 354 -3.46 -12.70 -25.02
N GLU A 355 -3.92 -12.71 -26.27
CA GLU A 355 -5.32 -12.99 -26.54
C GLU A 355 -5.66 -14.38 -26.00
N PRO A 356 -6.83 -14.56 -25.35
CA PRO A 356 -7.29 -15.89 -24.98
C PRO A 356 -7.26 -16.78 -26.22
N ALA A 357 -6.69 -17.98 -26.11
CA ALA A 357 -6.75 -18.95 -27.21
C ALA A 357 -8.20 -19.11 -27.62
N ALA A 358 -8.48 -19.05 -28.93
CA ALA A 358 -9.82 -19.31 -29.44
C ALA A 358 -10.30 -20.67 -28.88
N PRO A 359 -11.55 -20.81 -28.44
CA PRO A 359 -12.05 -22.09 -27.98
C PRO A 359 -11.82 -23.15 -29.09
N PRO A 360 -11.44 -24.38 -28.73
CA PRO A 360 -11.22 -25.42 -29.73
C PRO A 360 -12.47 -25.52 -30.60
N SER A 361 -12.26 -25.49 -31.93
CA SER A 361 -13.37 -25.58 -32.88
C SER A 361 -14.17 -26.85 -32.57
N SER A 362 -15.47 -26.73 -32.38
CA SER A 362 -16.38 -27.85 -32.13
C SER A 362 -16.64 -28.72 -33.36
N THR A 363 -15.67 -28.85 -34.24
CA THR A 363 -15.77 -29.77 -35.39
C THR A 363 -15.64 -31.19 -34.85
N PRO A 364 -16.69 -32.00 -34.88
CA PRO A 364 -16.60 -33.39 -34.44
C PRO A 364 -15.60 -34.13 -35.32
N PRO A 365 -14.84 -35.08 -34.76
CA PRO A 365 -13.90 -35.89 -35.55
C PRO A 365 -14.65 -36.56 -36.69
N GLN A 366 -14.18 -36.35 -37.93
CA GLN A 366 -14.72 -37.06 -39.10
C GLN A 366 -14.52 -38.55 -38.87
N GLN A 367 -15.63 -39.31 -38.88
CA GLN A 367 -15.58 -40.75 -38.84
C GLN A 367 -14.83 -41.25 -40.08
N PRO A 368 -13.91 -42.23 -39.94
CA PRO A 368 -13.25 -42.82 -41.09
C PRO A 368 -14.29 -43.45 -42.03
N ARG A 369 -14.29 -43.05 -43.28
CA ARG A 369 -15.12 -43.68 -44.31
C ARG A 369 -14.77 -45.17 -44.39
N ALA A 370 -15.74 -46.04 -44.12
CA ALA A 370 -15.58 -47.46 -44.39
C ALA A 370 -15.38 -47.66 -45.89
N ASN A 371 -14.23 -48.20 -46.27
CA ASN A 371 -13.99 -48.66 -47.65
C ASN A 371 -14.85 -49.87 -47.91
N SER A 372 -15.77 -49.73 -48.84
CA SER A 372 -16.51 -50.81 -49.48
C SER A 372 -15.68 -51.45 -50.61
#